data_7a41cc8d51a4294c79cc006eac44b632
#
_entry.id   7a41cc8d51a4294c79cc006eac44b632
#
_cell.length_a   1.000
_cell.length_b   1.000
_cell.length_c   1.000
_cell.angle_alpha   90.00
_cell.angle_beta   90.00
_cell.angle_gamma   90.00
#
_symmetry.space_group_name_H-M   'P 1'
#
loop_
_entity.id
_entity.type
_entity.pdbx_description
1 polymer ?
#
loop_
_entity_poly.entity_id
_entity_poly.type
_entity_poly.pdbx_seq_one_letter_code
_entity_poly.pdbx_strand_id
1 'polypeptide(L)'
;LPISLLIIILTSSIIYSQQQMNNPGFEEWEEIGFGPDIIEPIHWSSIKSSDDPILNGMAPVVLERSEDAHSGNYSIKLTNIATLGIVATGTTSNGRFHPNLNPDLAYVYTDIEDDRWHTAITDKPDSLTGWYKCNPEVNDFATVKFILHKGADSIPSNEMNHIAIAYIELPSNNIDVWTRFSTPFVYSSDDNPQYILSVITSGNGTEAISGSTAHFDDIELIYNGSSVDELTINKLDVYQEYNNLIIGFPANVSNELDLEIRNISGQKLISTSINRSSSNNIDVGSLKSGLYIVSAVNEQNMYLSKVMIVK
;
A
#
# COMPACT_ATOMS: atom_id res chain seq x y z
N LEU A 1 -58.91 1.00 -14.84
CA LEU A 1 -57.62 0.36 -14.52
C LEU A 1 -56.66 1.45 -14.05
N PRO A 2 -56.19 1.48 -12.79
CA PRO A 2 -55.16 2.38 -12.35
C PRO A 2 -53.78 1.84 -12.79
N ILE A 3 -53.03 2.68 -13.47
CA ILE A 3 -51.64 2.43 -13.83
C ILE A 3 -50.79 2.80 -12.61
N SER A 4 -50.27 1.76 -11.90
CA SER A 4 -49.27 1.95 -10.86
C SER A 4 -47.92 2.32 -11.48
N LEU A 5 -47.49 3.56 -11.24
CA LEU A 5 -46.18 4.07 -11.64
C LEU A 5 -45.14 3.51 -10.64
N LEU A 6 -44.35 2.52 -11.08
CA LEU A 6 -43.21 1.99 -10.30
C LEU A 6 -42.04 2.99 -10.43
N ILE A 7 -41.79 3.78 -9.38
CA ILE A 7 -40.61 4.64 -9.30
C ILE A 7 -39.43 3.77 -8.83
N ILE A 8 -38.53 3.43 -9.76
CA ILE A 8 -37.25 2.81 -9.43
C ILE A 8 -36.30 3.94 -8.99
N ILE A 9 -36.04 4.03 -7.69
CA ILE A 9 -35.00 4.91 -7.15
C ILE A 9 -33.65 4.21 -7.37
N LEU A 10 -32.89 4.66 -8.39
CA LEU A 10 -31.50 4.30 -8.55
C LEU A 10 -30.68 5.07 -7.47
N THR A 11 -30.32 4.41 -6.39
CA THR A 11 -29.29 4.91 -5.48
C THR A 11 -27.95 4.71 -6.16
N SER A 12 -27.37 5.78 -6.70
CA SER A 12 -25.96 5.78 -7.10
C SER A 12 -25.10 5.77 -5.84
N SER A 13 -24.54 4.62 -5.48
CA SER A 13 -23.44 4.56 -4.54
C SER A 13 -22.25 5.30 -5.17
N ILE A 14 -21.80 6.38 -4.52
CA ILE A 14 -20.54 7.03 -4.87
C ILE A 14 -19.46 6.07 -4.39
N ILE A 15 -18.88 5.31 -5.32
CA ILE A 15 -17.68 4.52 -5.04
C ILE A 15 -16.53 5.54 -5.06
N TYR A 16 -16.00 5.90 -3.90
CA TYR A 16 -14.72 6.58 -3.81
C TYR A 16 -13.65 5.55 -4.21
N SER A 17 -13.05 5.76 -5.38
CA SER A 17 -11.85 5.02 -5.74
C SER A 17 -10.70 5.51 -4.85
N GLN A 18 -10.00 4.60 -4.19
CA GLN A 18 -8.78 4.90 -3.44
C GLN A 18 -7.74 5.48 -4.40
N GLN A 19 -7.05 6.54 -3.97
CA GLN A 19 -6.04 7.20 -4.80
C GLN A 19 -4.86 6.26 -5.05
N GLN A 20 -4.35 6.24 -6.27
CA GLN A 20 -3.21 5.41 -6.68
C GLN A 20 -2.16 6.27 -7.39
N MET A 21 -0.98 5.70 -7.61
CA MET A 21 0.03 6.29 -8.49
C MET A 21 -0.52 6.38 -9.92
N ASN A 22 -0.06 7.37 -10.67
CA ASN A 22 -0.33 7.43 -12.12
C ASN A 22 0.52 6.37 -12.82
N ASN A 23 -0.07 5.68 -13.81
CA ASN A 23 0.59 4.65 -14.63
C ASN A 23 1.40 3.64 -13.78
N PRO A 24 0.82 3.00 -12.78
CA PRO A 24 1.54 2.22 -11.76
C PRO A 24 2.07 0.88 -12.29
N GLY A 25 1.52 0.37 -13.40
CA GLY A 25 1.99 -0.83 -14.11
C GLY A 25 2.85 -0.49 -15.32
N PHE A 26 3.29 0.77 -15.48
CA PHE A 26 4.21 1.20 -16.55
C PHE A 26 3.78 0.82 -17.97
N GLU A 27 2.49 0.80 -18.27
CA GLU A 27 1.94 0.40 -19.56
C GLU A 27 1.98 1.53 -20.61
N GLU A 28 1.95 2.80 -20.17
CA GLU A 28 1.91 3.97 -21.03
C GLU A 28 3.28 4.63 -21.09
N TRP A 29 3.77 4.86 -22.34
CA TRP A 29 5.12 5.38 -22.62
C TRP A 29 5.08 6.56 -23.57
N GLU A 30 6.02 7.48 -23.42
CA GLU A 30 6.16 8.66 -24.28
C GLU A 30 7.63 8.90 -24.70
N GLU A 31 7.82 9.56 -25.84
CA GLU A 31 9.13 10.05 -26.27
C GLU A 31 9.51 11.33 -25.53
N ILE A 32 10.73 11.42 -25.00
CA ILE A 32 11.20 12.56 -24.20
C ILE A 32 12.18 13.50 -24.90
N GLY A 33 12.30 13.41 -26.23
CA GLY A 33 12.92 14.46 -27.06
C GLY A 33 14.43 14.44 -27.22
N PHE A 34 15.17 13.47 -26.66
CA PHE A 34 16.63 13.37 -26.83
C PHE A 34 17.07 12.31 -27.84
N GLY A 35 16.20 11.91 -28.75
CA GLY A 35 16.42 10.92 -29.81
C GLY A 35 15.17 10.07 -30.02
N PRO A 36 15.05 9.42 -31.21
CA PRO A 36 13.81 8.71 -31.57
C PRO A 36 13.53 7.45 -30.73
N ASP A 37 14.47 7.04 -29.88
CA ASP A 37 14.39 5.77 -29.15
C ASP A 37 14.46 5.97 -27.63
N ILE A 38 14.46 7.23 -27.14
CA ILE A 38 14.48 7.49 -25.69
C ILE A 38 13.07 7.75 -25.22
N ILE A 39 12.52 6.78 -24.50
CA ILE A 39 11.16 6.79 -23.98
C ILE A 39 11.18 6.63 -22.46
N GLU A 40 10.18 7.24 -21.80
CA GLU A 40 9.91 7.07 -20.37
C GLU A 40 8.44 6.71 -20.14
N PRO A 41 8.10 6.03 -19.04
CA PRO A 41 6.69 5.83 -18.71
C PRO A 41 6.04 7.17 -18.40
N ILE A 42 4.83 7.39 -18.90
CA ILE A 42 4.06 8.61 -18.62
C ILE A 42 3.92 8.78 -17.10
N HIS A 43 4.17 9.98 -16.57
CA HIS A 43 4.22 10.34 -15.14
C HIS A 43 5.39 9.73 -14.35
N TRP A 44 6.36 9.14 -15.03
CA TRP A 44 7.61 8.70 -14.42
C TRP A 44 8.79 9.29 -15.19
N SER A 45 9.87 9.54 -14.50
CA SER A 45 11.05 10.22 -15.03
C SER A 45 12.32 9.44 -14.76
N SER A 46 13.34 9.76 -15.51
CA SER A 46 14.73 9.39 -15.25
C SER A 46 15.62 10.63 -15.37
N ILE A 47 16.95 10.41 -15.25
CA ILE A 47 17.93 11.47 -15.50
C ILE A 47 17.81 12.07 -16.92
N LYS A 48 17.18 11.37 -17.88
CA LYS A 48 17.01 11.83 -19.26
C LYS A 48 16.00 12.96 -19.42
N SER A 49 15.06 13.12 -18.46
CA SER A 49 14.06 14.19 -18.44
C SER A 49 14.24 15.17 -17.28
N SER A 50 15.49 15.30 -16.78
CA SER A 50 15.84 16.17 -15.65
C SER A 50 15.73 17.65 -15.99
N ASP A 51 15.95 18.51 -14.97
CA ASP A 51 15.94 19.97 -15.11
C ASP A 51 17.23 20.56 -15.72
N ASP A 52 18.27 19.73 -15.98
CA ASP A 52 19.51 20.15 -16.65
C ASP A 52 19.62 19.53 -18.06
N PRO A 53 19.32 20.28 -19.14
CA PRO A 53 19.37 19.78 -20.50
C PRO A 53 20.76 19.32 -20.96
N ILE A 54 21.84 19.83 -20.37
CA ILE A 54 23.21 19.44 -20.74
C ILE A 54 23.49 18.05 -20.17
N LEU A 55 23.19 17.84 -18.89
CA LEU A 55 23.40 16.55 -18.27
C LEU A 55 22.44 15.49 -18.81
N ASN A 56 21.21 15.85 -19.22
CA ASN A 56 20.30 14.95 -19.92
C ASN A 56 20.93 14.36 -21.19
N GLY A 57 21.56 15.21 -22.01
CA GLY A 57 22.24 14.78 -23.24
C GLY A 57 23.43 13.85 -22.98
N MET A 58 24.16 14.07 -21.88
CA MET A 58 25.38 13.32 -21.51
C MET A 58 25.08 12.03 -20.75
N ALA A 59 23.97 11.97 -20.02
CA ALA A 59 23.62 10.84 -19.18
C ALA A 59 23.33 9.58 -20.00
N PRO A 60 23.68 8.39 -19.50
CA PRO A 60 23.28 7.13 -20.13
C PRO A 60 21.77 6.90 -19.96
N VAL A 61 21.21 6.02 -20.78
CA VAL A 61 19.84 5.52 -20.60
C VAL A 61 19.86 4.47 -19.50
N VAL A 62 19.39 4.85 -18.32
CA VAL A 62 19.37 3.98 -17.13
C VAL A 62 18.00 3.35 -16.87
N LEU A 63 16.97 3.81 -17.58
CA LEU A 63 15.60 3.31 -17.54
C LEU A 63 15.21 2.87 -18.96
N GLU A 64 14.75 1.65 -19.09
CA GLU A 64 14.32 1.03 -20.34
C GLU A 64 12.94 0.40 -20.17
N ARG A 65 12.16 0.35 -21.26
CA ARG A 65 10.95 -0.46 -21.33
C ARG A 65 11.33 -1.93 -21.50
N SER A 66 10.70 -2.81 -20.73
CA SER A 66 10.87 -4.25 -20.80
C SER A 66 9.55 -4.93 -21.18
N GLU A 67 9.62 -5.96 -22.03
CA GLU A 67 8.49 -6.86 -22.32
C GLU A 67 8.39 -8.01 -21.30
N ASP A 68 9.36 -8.15 -20.40
CA ASP A 68 9.27 -9.03 -19.23
C ASP A 68 8.47 -8.33 -18.16
N ALA A 69 7.16 -8.50 -18.15
CA ALA A 69 6.20 -7.87 -17.25
C ALA A 69 5.62 -8.87 -16.25
N HIS A 70 5.24 -8.39 -15.06
CA HIS A 70 4.46 -9.19 -14.11
C HIS A 70 3.00 -9.26 -14.55
N SER A 71 2.44 -8.12 -14.96
CA SER A 71 1.12 -8.04 -15.59
C SER A 71 1.16 -7.14 -16.82
N GLY A 72 0.09 -7.13 -17.61
CA GLY A 72 0.04 -6.29 -18.81
C GLY A 72 1.03 -6.69 -19.89
N ASN A 73 1.67 -5.68 -20.52
CA ASN A 73 2.61 -5.87 -21.64
C ASN A 73 4.02 -5.42 -21.31
N TYR A 74 4.18 -4.48 -20.39
CA TYR A 74 5.44 -3.82 -20.12
C TYR A 74 5.73 -3.70 -18.63
N SER A 75 7.01 -3.63 -18.31
CA SER A 75 7.55 -3.23 -17.00
C SER A 75 8.68 -2.23 -17.22
N ILE A 76 9.21 -1.65 -16.15
CA ILE A 76 10.47 -0.90 -16.22
C ILE A 76 11.66 -1.81 -15.92
N LYS A 77 12.77 -1.56 -16.63
CA LYS A 77 14.09 -2.09 -16.32
C LYS A 77 15.04 -0.95 -16.00
N LEU A 78 15.64 -1.01 -14.82
CA LEU A 78 16.65 -0.06 -14.35
C LEU A 78 18.03 -0.72 -14.38
N THR A 79 19.04 0.05 -14.81
CA THR A 79 20.43 -0.44 -14.93
C THR A 79 21.42 0.59 -14.40
N ASN A 80 22.33 0.18 -13.53
CA ASN A 80 23.44 1.00 -13.06
C ASN A 80 24.55 1.03 -14.14
N ILE A 81 24.88 2.20 -14.64
CA ILE A 81 25.80 2.36 -15.77
C ILE A 81 27.01 3.23 -15.39
N ALA A 82 28.21 2.69 -15.52
CA ALA A 82 29.43 3.48 -15.36
C ALA A 82 29.58 4.51 -16.50
N THR A 83 29.72 5.77 -16.13
CA THR A 83 29.86 6.87 -17.07
C THR A 83 30.67 8.00 -16.43
N LEU A 84 31.50 8.71 -17.21
CA LEU A 84 32.25 9.91 -16.76
C LEU A 84 33.03 9.74 -15.43
N GLY A 85 33.42 8.50 -15.09
CA GLY A 85 34.14 8.19 -13.85
C GLY A 85 33.26 8.04 -12.58
N ILE A 86 31.93 8.05 -12.75
CA ILE A 86 30.92 7.79 -11.71
C ILE A 86 30.00 6.65 -12.17
N VAL A 87 29.13 6.20 -11.29
CA VAL A 87 28.02 5.31 -11.63
C VAL A 87 26.74 6.12 -11.69
N ALA A 88 26.10 6.16 -12.85
CA ALA A 88 24.74 6.63 -12.98
C ALA A 88 23.82 5.49 -12.53
N THR A 89 23.22 5.64 -11.38
CA THR A 89 22.29 4.65 -10.80
C THR A 89 21.03 4.56 -11.63
N GLY A 90 20.61 3.33 -11.95
CA GLY A 90 19.31 3.08 -12.55
C GLY A 90 18.22 3.55 -11.62
N THR A 91 17.62 4.68 -11.95
CA THR A 91 16.65 5.35 -11.05
C THR A 91 15.45 5.85 -11.84
N THR A 92 14.27 5.69 -11.26
CA THR A 92 13.03 6.32 -11.71
C THR A 92 12.30 6.99 -10.56
N SER A 93 11.49 8.00 -10.89
CA SER A 93 10.70 8.80 -9.94
C SER A 93 9.46 9.34 -10.63
N ASN A 94 8.39 9.61 -9.86
CA ASN A 94 7.26 10.43 -10.31
C ASN A 94 7.50 11.94 -10.13
N GLY A 95 8.66 12.34 -9.58
CA GLY A 95 9.13 13.71 -9.49
C GLY A 95 10.13 14.06 -10.57
N ARG A 96 10.71 15.25 -10.49
CA ARG A 96 11.72 15.76 -11.43
C ARG A 96 13.12 15.50 -10.90
N PHE A 97 14.04 15.11 -11.77
CA PHE A 97 15.45 14.93 -11.41
C PHE A 97 16.21 16.26 -11.44
N HIS A 98 17.02 16.48 -10.39
CA HIS A 98 18.11 17.44 -10.40
C HIS A 98 19.44 16.68 -10.42
N PRO A 99 20.06 16.50 -11.59
CA PRO A 99 21.28 15.71 -11.72
C PRO A 99 22.50 16.52 -11.27
N ASN A 100 23.54 15.81 -10.81
CA ASN A 100 24.82 16.39 -10.51
C ASN A 100 25.96 15.42 -10.83
N LEU A 101 27.13 15.93 -11.29
CA LEU A 101 28.33 15.11 -11.49
C LEU A 101 28.91 14.59 -10.16
N ASN A 102 28.63 15.24 -9.05
CA ASN A 102 28.79 14.64 -7.74
C ASN A 102 27.46 13.99 -7.33
N PRO A 103 27.36 12.65 -7.27
CA PRO A 103 26.12 11.95 -6.95
C PRO A 103 25.48 12.36 -5.62
N ASP A 104 26.28 12.78 -4.64
CA ASP A 104 25.79 13.22 -3.31
C ASP A 104 25.00 14.53 -3.36
N LEU A 105 25.10 15.28 -4.45
CA LEU A 105 24.38 16.52 -4.69
C LEU A 105 23.17 16.36 -5.63
N ALA A 106 22.99 15.18 -6.19
CA ALA A 106 21.83 14.87 -7.01
C ALA A 106 20.61 14.54 -6.13
N TYR A 107 19.43 14.95 -6.59
CA TYR A 107 18.17 14.65 -5.91
C TYR A 107 17.01 14.57 -6.91
N VAL A 108 15.90 14.02 -6.48
CA VAL A 108 14.61 14.16 -7.15
C VAL A 108 13.70 15.04 -6.30
N TYR A 109 12.79 15.77 -6.93
CA TYR A 109 11.91 16.68 -6.22
C TYR A 109 10.51 16.74 -6.82
N THR A 110 9.55 17.13 -6.01
CA THR A 110 8.19 17.43 -6.44
C THR A 110 8.16 18.82 -7.02
N ASP A 111 8.01 18.94 -8.34
CA ASP A 111 7.81 20.21 -9.03
C ASP A 111 6.31 20.53 -9.04
N ILE A 112 5.86 21.32 -8.05
CA ILE A 112 4.44 21.64 -7.86
C ILE A 112 3.87 22.57 -8.94
N GLU A 113 4.72 23.17 -9.77
CA GLU A 113 4.32 24.07 -10.86
C GLU A 113 4.09 23.32 -12.19
N ASP A 114 4.47 22.02 -12.26
CA ASP A 114 4.36 21.21 -13.46
C ASP A 114 3.68 19.87 -13.15
N ASP A 115 2.45 19.69 -13.65
CA ASP A 115 1.60 18.50 -13.44
C ASP A 115 2.26 17.18 -13.87
N ARG A 116 3.30 17.24 -14.69
CA ARG A 116 4.07 16.06 -15.11
C ARG A 116 4.93 15.49 -13.96
N TRP A 117 5.40 16.36 -13.05
CA TRP A 117 6.42 16.05 -12.07
C TRP A 117 5.92 16.02 -10.63
N HIS A 118 4.63 15.86 -10.47
CA HIS A 118 4.06 15.60 -9.15
C HIS A 118 2.84 14.70 -9.23
N THR A 119 2.57 14.01 -8.16
CA THR A 119 1.35 13.21 -7.97
C THR A 119 0.66 13.70 -6.71
N ALA A 120 -0.52 14.30 -6.90
CA ALA A 120 -1.33 14.76 -5.77
C ALA A 120 -1.95 13.55 -5.05
N ILE A 121 -1.86 13.55 -3.73
CA ILE A 121 -2.46 12.54 -2.86
C ILE A 121 -2.91 13.18 -1.56
N THR A 122 -4.15 12.91 -1.15
CA THR A 122 -4.74 13.41 0.09
C THR A 122 -5.09 12.29 1.06
N ASP A 123 -5.17 11.07 0.54
CA ASP A 123 -5.44 9.87 1.32
C ASP A 123 -4.17 9.35 1.99
N LYS A 124 -4.35 8.58 3.05
CA LYS A 124 -3.27 7.99 3.82
C LYS A 124 -3.19 6.48 3.57
N PRO A 125 -2.34 6.02 2.62
CA PRO A 125 -2.14 4.60 2.40
C PRO A 125 -1.44 3.94 3.60
N ASP A 126 -1.81 2.70 3.92
CA ASP A 126 -1.18 1.93 4.99
C ASP A 126 0.15 1.32 4.55
N SER A 127 0.21 0.88 3.31
CA SER A 127 1.43 0.27 2.77
C SER A 127 1.58 0.50 1.26
N LEU A 128 2.81 0.35 0.82
CA LEU A 128 3.24 0.31 -0.57
C LEU A 128 3.54 -1.13 -0.93
N THR A 129 3.07 -1.58 -2.09
CA THR A 129 3.42 -2.88 -2.65
C THR A 129 3.81 -2.75 -4.12
N GLY A 130 4.39 -3.79 -4.67
CA GLY A 130 4.73 -3.91 -6.08
C GLY A 130 5.45 -5.21 -6.35
N TRP A 131 5.85 -5.40 -7.58
CA TRP A 131 6.56 -6.60 -8.02
C TRP A 131 7.92 -6.24 -8.56
N TYR A 132 8.91 -7.11 -8.34
CA TYR A 132 10.28 -6.89 -8.79
C TYR A 132 10.97 -8.18 -9.21
N LYS A 133 12.01 -8.02 -10.01
CA LYS A 133 13.14 -8.92 -10.21
C LYS A 133 14.41 -8.12 -10.04
N CYS A 134 15.49 -8.70 -9.57
CA CYS A 134 16.77 -7.99 -9.48
C CYS A 134 17.96 -8.92 -9.69
N ASN A 135 19.01 -8.34 -10.28
CA ASN A 135 20.31 -8.96 -10.40
C ASN A 135 21.37 -7.95 -9.97
N PRO A 136 21.54 -7.78 -8.63
CA PRO A 136 22.52 -6.85 -8.10
C PRO A 136 23.95 -7.42 -8.24
N GLU A 137 24.92 -6.52 -8.46
CA GLU A 137 26.33 -6.83 -8.30
C GLU A 137 26.66 -7.09 -6.82
N VAL A 138 27.83 -7.68 -6.56
CA VAL A 138 28.25 -8.01 -5.21
C VAL A 138 28.33 -6.76 -4.32
N ASN A 139 27.65 -6.75 -3.18
CA ASN A 139 27.50 -5.64 -2.24
C ASN A 139 26.59 -4.50 -2.71
N ASP A 140 25.78 -4.72 -3.72
CA ASP A 140 24.74 -3.78 -4.15
C ASP A 140 23.33 -4.33 -3.87
N PHE A 141 22.32 -3.48 -3.87
CA PHE A 141 20.91 -3.85 -3.70
C PHE A 141 19.99 -2.74 -4.22
N ALA A 142 18.89 -3.13 -4.80
CA ALA A 142 17.87 -2.19 -5.26
C ALA A 142 17.07 -1.63 -4.07
N THR A 143 16.56 -0.41 -4.21
CA THR A 143 15.74 0.24 -3.17
C THR A 143 14.44 0.81 -3.73
N VAL A 144 13.43 0.86 -2.87
CA VAL A 144 12.16 1.53 -3.14
C VAL A 144 11.87 2.47 -1.99
N LYS A 145 11.74 3.78 -2.25
CA LYS A 145 11.43 4.80 -1.27
C LYS A 145 10.30 5.69 -1.77
N PHE A 146 9.26 5.83 -0.96
CA PHE A 146 8.15 6.73 -1.20
C PHE A 146 7.96 7.62 0.02
N ILE A 147 7.73 8.90 -0.19
CA ILE A 147 7.41 9.85 0.88
C ILE A 147 6.06 10.51 0.61
N LEU A 148 5.26 10.63 1.65
CA LEU A 148 4.08 11.49 1.67
C LEU A 148 4.49 12.83 2.30
N HIS A 149 4.18 13.94 1.65
CA HIS A 149 4.66 15.25 2.10
C HIS A 149 3.68 16.40 1.79
N LYS A 150 3.99 17.59 2.32
CA LYS A 150 3.30 18.85 2.02
C LYS A 150 4.22 19.80 1.27
N GLY A 151 3.61 20.59 0.35
CA GLY A 151 4.37 21.54 -0.46
C GLY A 151 5.43 20.87 -1.32
N ALA A 152 6.47 21.61 -1.71
CA ALA A 152 7.61 21.04 -2.42
C ALA A 152 8.53 20.27 -1.45
N ASP A 153 9.02 19.10 -1.89
CA ASP A 153 9.99 18.29 -1.15
C ASP A 153 10.91 17.54 -2.12
N SER A 154 11.96 16.91 -1.60
CA SER A 154 12.97 16.19 -2.38
C SER A 154 13.43 14.90 -1.70
N ILE A 155 14.04 14.00 -2.46
CA ILE A 155 14.75 12.82 -1.97
C ILE A 155 16.17 12.83 -2.56
N PRO A 156 17.23 12.90 -1.73
CA PRO A 156 17.22 13.12 -0.28
C PRO A 156 16.72 14.50 0.13
N SER A 157 16.23 14.63 1.36
CA SER A 157 15.73 15.88 1.94
C SER A 157 16.13 16.01 3.42
N ASN A 158 15.73 17.13 4.03
CA ASN A 158 15.86 17.36 5.48
C ASN A 158 14.67 16.80 6.30
N GLU A 159 13.72 16.13 5.65
CA GLU A 159 12.55 15.46 6.22
C GLU A 159 11.53 16.37 6.93
N MET A 160 11.69 17.69 6.87
CA MET A 160 10.81 18.64 7.59
C MET A 160 9.36 18.64 7.09
N ASN A 161 9.14 18.32 5.82
CA ASN A 161 7.81 18.29 5.19
C ASN A 161 7.22 16.87 5.11
N HIS A 162 7.97 15.87 5.57
CA HIS A 162 7.52 14.48 5.51
C HIS A 162 6.36 14.23 6.47
N ILE A 163 5.34 13.54 5.97
CA ILE A 163 4.20 13.04 6.74
C ILE A 163 4.36 11.55 6.99
N ALA A 164 4.79 10.80 5.98
CA ALA A 164 5.07 9.39 6.11
C ALA A 164 6.16 8.96 5.11
N ILE A 165 6.84 7.86 5.43
CA ILE A 165 7.86 7.24 4.59
C ILE A 165 7.56 5.75 4.49
N ALA A 166 7.57 5.22 3.27
CA ALA A 166 7.65 3.79 2.97
C ALA A 166 9.03 3.54 2.34
N TYR A 167 9.83 2.66 2.94
CA TYR A 167 11.17 2.32 2.47
C TYR A 167 11.44 0.84 2.58
N ILE A 168 12.07 0.28 1.56
CA ILE A 168 12.53 -1.10 1.56
C ILE A 168 13.82 -1.23 0.75
N GLU A 169 14.78 -1.98 1.30
CA GLU A 169 15.93 -2.53 0.60
C GLU A 169 15.58 -3.93 0.11
N LEU A 170 15.80 -4.17 -1.18
CA LEU A 170 15.56 -5.48 -1.75
C LEU A 170 16.77 -6.40 -1.51
N PRO A 171 16.60 -7.73 -1.61
CA PRO A 171 17.70 -8.66 -1.37
C PRO A 171 18.92 -8.41 -2.29
N SER A 172 20.11 -8.54 -1.74
CA SER A 172 21.39 -8.39 -2.46
C SER A 172 21.82 -9.66 -3.21
N ASN A 173 20.87 -10.52 -3.59
CA ASN A 173 21.08 -11.71 -4.39
C ASN A 173 20.16 -11.71 -5.60
N ASN A 174 20.51 -12.49 -6.63
CA ASN A 174 19.71 -12.59 -7.83
C ASN A 174 18.29 -13.15 -7.55
N ILE A 175 17.28 -12.46 -8.04
CA ILE A 175 15.85 -12.83 -8.01
C ILE A 175 15.32 -12.83 -9.44
N ASP A 176 15.23 -14.00 -10.06
CA ASP A 176 14.85 -14.17 -11.47
C ASP A 176 13.35 -14.30 -11.70
N VAL A 177 12.57 -14.51 -10.63
CA VAL A 177 11.11 -14.64 -10.71
C VAL A 177 10.46 -13.41 -10.12
N TRP A 178 9.37 -12.96 -10.75
CA TRP A 178 8.58 -11.86 -10.21
C TRP A 178 8.19 -12.14 -8.77
N THR A 179 8.66 -11.30 -7.87
CA THR A 179 8.51 -11.41 -6.43
C THR A 179 7.81 -10.16 -5.90
N ARG A 180 6.81 -10.34 -5.07
CA ARG A 180 6.09 -9.22 -4.46
C ARG A 180 6.89 -8.65 -3.31
N PHE A 181 7.06 -7.33 -3.28
CA PHE A 181 7.48 -6.61 -2.07
C PHE A 181 6.29 -5.93 -1.40
N SER A 182 6.43 -5.65 -0.11
CA SER A 182 5.47 -4.85 0.65
C SER A 182 6.20 -4.15 1.79
N THR A 183 5.91 -2.86 1.97
CA THR A 183 6.47 -2.07 3.07
C THR A 183 5.41 -1.11 3.61
N PRO A 184 5.26 -0.95 4.95
CA PRO A 184 4.31 -0.02 5.52
C PRO A 184 4.76 1.42 5.33
N PHE A 185 3.80 2.35 5.28
CA PHE A 185 4.08 3.77 5.51
C PHE A 185 4.23 4.02 7.01
N VAL A 186 5.38 4.54 7.41
CA VAL A 186 5.66 4.97 8.78
C VAL A 186 5.32 6.45 8.87
N TYR A 187 4.24 6.76 9.58
CA TYR A 187 3.73 8.11 9.75
C TYR A 187 4.45 8.83 10.88
N SER A 188 4.97 10.04 10.61
CA SER A 188 5.57 10.95 11.59
C SER A 188 4.64 12.11 11.98
N SER A 189 3.53 12.29 11.25
CA SER A 189 2.54 13.34 11.46
C SER A 189 1.11 12.83 11.20
N ASP A 190 0.15 13.37 11.95
CA ASP A 190 -1.29 13.13 11.72
C ASP A 190 -1.87 14.00 10.61
N ASP A 191 -1.09 14.89 10.02
CA ASP A 191 -1.50 15.75 8.92
C ASP A 191 -1.88 14.95 7.68
N ASN A 192 -2.75 15.49 6.84
CA ASN A 192 -3.03 14.92 5.51
C ASN A 192 -1.92 15.30 4.54
N PRO A 193 -1.44 14.39 3.69
CA PRO A 193 -0.50 14.70 2.64
C PRO A 193 -1.13 15.58 1.56
N GLN A 194 -0.30 16.18 0.73
CA GLN A 194 -0.66 16.88 -0.49
C GLN A 194 -0.09 16.18 -1.72
N TYR A 195 1.09 15.58 -1.56
CA TYR A 195 1.82 14.93 -2.63
C TYR A 195 2.49 13.64 -2.15
N ILE A 196 2.77 12.78 -3.11
CA ILE A 196 3.63 11.61 -2.97
C ILE A 196 4.82 11.75 -3.91
N LEU A 197 6.03 11.53 -3.40
CA LEU A 197 7.26 11.49 -4.18
C LEU A 197 7.93 10.14 -4.01
N SER A 198 8.39 9.56 -5.10
CA SER A 198 9.00 8.23 -5.13
C SER A 198 10.41 8.25 -5.69
N VAL A 199 11.23 7.32 -5.22
CA VAL A 199 12.51 6.93 -5.82
C VAL A 199 12.59 5.42 -5.83
N ILE A 200 12.76 4.83 -7.01
CA ILE A 200 12.98 3.42 -7.21
C ILE A 200 14.35 3.26 -7.89
N THR A 201 15.22 2.41 -7.36
CA THR A 201 16.59 2.25 -7.87
C THR A 201 16.96 0.80 -8.12
N SER A 202 17.88 0.56 -9.06
CA SER A 202 18.50 -0.75 -9.26
C SER A 202 19.77 -0.97 -8.41
N GLY A 203 20.16 0.00 -7.59
CA GLY A 203 21.34 -0.07 -6.73
C GLY A 203 21.21 0.79 -5.47
N ASN A 204 22.21 0.76 -4.61
CA ASN A 204 22.26 1.46 -3.33
C ASN A 204 22.59 2.96 -3.48
N GLY A 205 21.69 3.71 -4.12
CA GLY A 205 21.80 5.17 -4.23
C GLY A 205 23.16 5.63 -4.79
N THR A 206 23.89 6.46 -4.03
CA THR A 206 25.21 7.00 -4.42
C THR A 206 26.35 5.97 -4.33
N GLU A 207 26.12 4.84 -3.65
CA GLU A 207 27.09 3.75 -3.52
C GLU A 207 26.83 2.59 -4.50
N ALA A 208 25.96 2.83 -5.47
CA ALA A 208 25.54 1.84 -6.47
C ALA A 208 26.72 1.29 -7.29
N ILE A 209 26.67 0.02 -7.62
CA ILE A 209 27.70 -0.67 -8.39
C ILE A 209 27.23 -0.85 -9.85
N SER A 210 28.10 -0.48 -10.79
CA SER A 210 27.81 -0.59 -12.22
C SER A 210 27.58 -2.05 -12.61
N GLY A 211 26.49 -2.32 -13.33
CA GLY A 211 26.11 -3.64 -13.79
C GLY A 211 24.87 -4.19 -13.06
N SER A 212 24.54 -3.67 -11.88
CA SER A 212 23.30 -4.04 -11.19
C SER A 212 22.08 -3.68 -12.01
N THR A 213 21.08 -4.57 -12.04
CA THR A 213 19.81 -4.36 -12.73
C THR A 213 18.62 -4.73 -11.85
N ALA A 214 17.51 -4.05 -12.06
CA ALA A 214 16.24 -4.42 -11.47
C ALA A 214 15.07 -4.12 -12.40
N HIS A 215 14.04 -4.95 -12.34
CA HIS A 215 12.75 -4.71 -12.99
C HIS A 215 11.72 -4.43 -11.91
N PHE A 216 10.77 -3.53 -12.23
CA PHE A 216 9.65 -3.23 -11.34
C PHE A 216 8.36 -3.15 -12.15
N ASP A 217 7.27 -3.56 -11.49
CA ASP A 217 5.94 -3.57 -12.07
C ASP A 217 4.86 -3.46 -10.99
N ASP A 218 3.64 -3.08 -11.39
CA ASP A 218 2.42 -3.08 -10.56
C ASP A 218 2.62 -2.44 -9.18
N ILE A 219 3.06 -1.19 -9.16
CA ILE A 219 3.21 -0.39 -7.93
C ILE A 219 1.83 -0.02 -7.40
N GLU A 220 1.50 -0.40 -6.19
CA GLU A 220 0.17 -0.22 -5.62
C GLU A 220 0.23 0.37 -4.20
N LEU A 221 -0.63 1.36 -3.95
CA LEU A 221 -0.88 1.91 -2.62
C LEU A 221 -2.03 1.14 -1.99
N ILE A 222 -1.77 0.50 -0.86
CA ILE A 222 -2.77 -0.27 -0.13
C ILE A 222 -3.38 0.60 0.95
N TYR A 223 -4.70 0.64 0.95
CA TYR A 223 -5.50 1.29 1.97
C TYR A 223 -6.30 0.20 2.68
N ASN A 224 -5.97 -0.05 3.91
CA ASN A 224 -6.83 -0.87 4.77
C ASN A 224 -8.05 -0.02 5.05
N GLY A 225 -9.10 -0.20 4.27
CA GLY A 225 -10.27 0.66 4.32
C GLY A 225 -10.79 0.81 5.74
N SER A 226 -10.57 1.98 6.30
CA SER A 226 -11.32 2.46 7.48
C SER A 226 -12.74 2.85 7.05
N SER A 227 -13.42 1.95 6.36
CA SER A 227 -14.85 2.04 6.07
C SER A 227 -15.62 0.82 6.58
N VAL A 228 -15.14 0.26 7.67
CA VAL A 228 -15.96 -0.21 8.76
C VAL A 228 -15.55 0.70 9.92
N ASP A 229 -16.47 1.47 10.51
CA ASP A 229 -16.30 1.95 11.88
C ASP A 229 -15.55 0.82 12.60
N GLU A 230 -14.37 1.11 13.15
CA GLU A 230 -13.63 0.12 13.93
C GLU A 230 -14.62 -0.37 14.97
N LEU A 231 -15.27 -1.50 14.66
CA LEU A 231 -16.12 -2.16 15.63
C LEU A 231 -15.16 -2.42 16.78
N THR A 232 -15.22 -1.56 17.79
CA THR A 232 -14.35 -1.69 18.95
C THR A 232 -14.58 -3.10 19.45
N ILE A 233 -13.63 -4.01 19.18
CA ILE A 233 -13.76 -5.39 19.61
C ILE A 233 -13.65 -5.39 21.13
N ASN A 234 -14.78 -5.26 21.76
CA ASN A 234 -14.88 -5.30 23.19
C ASN A 234 -14.87 -6.76 23.65
N LYS A 235 -14.30 -7.00 24.81
CA LYS A 235 -14.33 -8.32 25.41
C LYS A 235 -15.74 -8.60 25.93
N LEU A 236 -16.30 -9.75 25.53
CA LEU A 236 -17.55 -10.27 26.10
C LEU A 236 -17.22 -11.13 27.33
N ASP A 237 -17.87 -10.88 28.44
CA ASP A 237 -17.75 -11.74 29.61
C ASP A 237 -18.58 -13.00 29.40
N VAL A 238 -17.89 -14.14 29.30
CA VAL A 238 -18.52 -15.44 29.07
C VAL A 238 -17.86 -16.47 29.97
N TYR A 239 -18.68 -17.21 30.71
CA TYR A 239 -18.22 -18.35 31.49
C TYR A 239 -19.22 -19.49 31.43
N GLN A 240 -18.75 -20.72 31.66
CA GLN A 240 -19.59 -21.90 31.68
C GLN A 240 -20.09 -22.19 33.09
N GLU A 241 -21.40 -22.46 33.20
CA GLU A 241 -22.01 -23.02 34.41
C GLU A 241 -22.84 -24.25 34.01
N TYR A 242 -22.38 -25.42 34.37
CA TYR A 242 -22.94 -26.72 33.95
C TYR A 242 -23.06 -26.82 32.40
N ASN A 243 -24.28 -26.98 31.89
CA ASN A 243 -24.58 -27.07 30.45
C ASN A 243 -24.90 -25.71 29.81
N ASN A 244 -24.74 -24.59 30.54
CA ASN A 244 -25.06 -23.26 30.04
C ASN A 244 -23.80 -22.41 29.94
N LEU A 245 -23.76 -21.54 28.94
CA LEU A 245 -22.90 -20.36 28.92
C LEU A 245 -23.65 -19.17 29.47
N ILE A 246 -23.09 -18.55 30.48
CA ILE A 246 -23.59 -17.31 31.08
C ILE A 246 -22.90 -16.15 30.37
N ILE A 247 -23.68 -15.27 29.75
CA ILE A 247 -23.18 -14.13 29.02
C ILE A 247 -23.40 -12.85 29.81
N GLY A 248 -22.31 -12.19 30.19
CA GLY A 248 -22.35 -10.87 30.81
C GLY A 248 -22.73 -9.81 29.77
N PHE A 249 -23.91 -9.15 29.97
CA PHE A 249 -24.35 -8.11 29.05
C PHE A 249 -23.53 -6.82 29.29
N PRO A 250 -22.91 -6.23 28.23
CA PRO A 250 -22.04 -5.07 28.40
C PRO A 250 -22.77 -3.84 28.93
N ALA A 251 -22.14 -3.13 29.87
CA ALA A 251 -22.78 -2.02 30.60
C ALA A 251 -23.18 -0.83 29.70
N ASN A 252 -22.46 -0.64 28.63
CA ASN A 252 -22.59 0.52 27.71
C ASN A 252 -23.56 0.26 26.56
N VAL A 253 -24.24 -0.88 26.53
CA VAL A 253 -25.17 -1.25 25.44
C VAL A 253 -26.60 -1.14 25.98
N SER A 254 -27.42 -0.39 25.26
CA SER A 254 -28.86 -0.23 25.58
C SER A 254 -29.79 -1.14 24.79
N ASN A 255 -29.30 -1.67 23.68
CA ASN A 255 -30.07 -2.42 22.69
C ASN A 255 -29.75 -3.91 22.71
N GLU A 256 -30.55 -4.68 22.00
CA GLU A 256 -30.36 -6.09 21.74
C GLU A 256 -29.06 -6.33 20.95
N LEU A 257 -28.39 -7.46 21.24
CA LEU A 257 -27.22 -7.92 20.51
C LEU A 257 -27.53 -9.28 19.87
N ASP A 258 -27.14 -9.47 18.62
CA ASP A 258 -27.17 -10.77 17.97
C ASP A 258 -25.96 -11.59 18.42
N LEU A 259 -26.21 -12.73 19.07
CA LEU A 259 -25.18 -13.61 19.60
C LEU A 259 -25.02 -14.84 18.71
N GLU A 260 -23.77 -15.16 18.40
CA GLU A 260 -23.40 -16.38 17.67
C GLU A 260 -22.31 -17.14 18.42
N ILE A 261 -22.42 -18.47 18.43
CA ILE A 261 -21.38 -19.39 18.91
C ILE A 261 -20.87 -20.20 17.72
N ARG A 262 -19.57 -20.13 17.50
CA ARG A 262 -18.86 -20.80 16.41
C ARG A 262 -17.79 -21.73 16.95
N ASN A 263 -17.52 -22.82 16.23
CA ASN A 263 -16.32 -23.63 16.49
C ASN A 263 -15.07 -22.98 15.90
N ILE A 264 -13.88 -23.53 16.17
CA ILE A 264 -12.59 -23.02 15.68
C ILE A 264 -12.44 -23.05 14.16
N SER A 265 -13.26 -23.82 13.43
CA SER A 265 -13.31 -23.85 11.96
C SER A 265 -14.25 -22.77 11.38
N GLY A 266 -14.84 -21.92 12.22
CA GLY A 266 -15.76 -20.84 11.81
C GLY A 266 -17.21 -21.27 11.58
N GLN A 267 -17.54 -22.55 11.76
CA GLN A 267 -18.92 -23.04 11.60
C GLN A 267 -19.81 -22.48 12.71
N LYS A 268 -20.92 -21.86 12.32
CA LYS A 268 -21.95 -21.37 13.24
C LYS A 268 -22.77 -22.56 13.80
N LEU A 269 -22.86 -22.63 15.11
CA LEU A 269 -23.53 -23.71 15.82
C LEU A 269 -24.78 -23.23 16.57
N ILE A 270 -24.72 -22.04 17.14
CA ILE A 270 -25.85 -21.41 17.84
C ILE A 270 -25.96 -19.96 17.37
N SER A 271 -27.19 -19.49 17.19
CA SER A 271 -27.49 -18.09 16.89
C SER A 271 -28.75 -17.70 17.66
N THR A 272 -28.68 -16.62 18.43
CA THR A 272 -29.79 -16.12 19.24
C THR A 272 -29.55 -14.63 19.53
N SER A 273 -30.54 -13.93 20.07
CA SER A 273 -30.36 -12.56 20.55
C SER A 273 -30.27 -12.54 22.07
N ILE A 274 -29.51 -11.58 22.57
CA ILE A 274 -29.39 -11.29 24.01
C ILE A 274 -29.71 -9.82 24.31
N ASN A 275 -30.29 -9.53 25.45
CA ASN A 275 -30.58 -8.17 25.89
C ASN A 275 -30.35 -8.01 27.39
N ARG A 276 -30.39 -6.76 27.86
CA ARG A 276 -30.11 -6.41 29.25
C ARG A 276 -31.18 -6.93 30.26
N SER A 277 -32.39 -7.19 29.77
CA SER A 277 -33.54 -7.52 30.62
C SER A 277 -33.75 -9.03 30.77
N SER A 278 -33.05 -9.86 30.00
CA SER A 278 -33.16 -11.32 30.03
C SER A 278 -31.98 -11.97 30.73
N SER A 279 -32.21 -13.16 31.30
CA SER A 279 -31.11 -14.02 31.71
C SER A 279 -30.44 -14.54 30.45
N ASN A 280 -29.21 -14.07 30.18
CA ASN A 280 -28.47 -14.44 28.96
C ASN A 280 -27.76 -15.79 29.18
N ASN A 281 -28.55 -16.86 29.41
CA ASN A 281 -28.10 -18.24 29.59
C ASN A 281 -28.32 -18.99 28.28
N ILE A 282 -27.24 -19.48 27.68
CA ILE A 282 -27.31 -20.21 26.42
C ILE A 282 -27.03 -21.68 26.68
N ASP A 283 -27.99 -22.52 26.41
CA ASP A 283 -27.80 -23.98 26.54
C ASP A 283 -26.80 -24.49 25.48
N VAL A 284 -25.70 -25.04 25.98
CA VAL A 284 -24.63 -25.65 25.17
C VAL A 284 -24.53 -27.16 25.40
N GLY A 285 -25.57 -27.78 26.00
CA GLY A 285 -25.63 -29.19 26.31
C GLY A 285 -25.46 -30.11 25.07
N SER A 286 -25.76 -29.63 23.88
CA SER A 286 -25.56 -30.34 22.60
C SER A 286 -24.15 -30.24 22.04
N LEU A 287 -23.32 -29.27 22.50
CA LEU A 287 -21.97 -29.06 22.01
C LEU A 287 -20.98 -30.03 22.65
N LYS A 288 -19.93 -30.39 21.94
CA LYS A 288 -18.83 -31.24 22.45
C LYS A 288 -17.86 -30.40 23.29
N SER A 289 -17.10 -31.06 24.17
CA SER A 289 -15.96 -30.39 24.84
C SER A 289 -14.99 -29.84 23.79
N GLY A 290 -14.57 -28.58 23.95
CA GLY A 290 -13.70 -27.90 22.98
C GLY A 290 -13.69 -26.37 23.12
N LEU A 291 -12.86 -25.73 22.31
CA LEU A 291 -12.75 -24.26 22.25
C LEU A 291 -13.80 -23.71 21.27
N TYR A 292 -14.50 -22.66 21.71
CA TYR A 292 -15.54 -21.98 20.93
C TYR A 292 -15.31 -20.48 20.95
N ILE A 293 -15.79 -19.80 19.89
CA ILE A 293 -15.80 -18.35 19.77
C ILE A 293 -17.24 -17.89 19.97
N VAL A 294 -17.46 -17.01 20.92
CA VAL A 294 -18.74 -16.36 21.16
C VAL A 294 -18.63 -14.92 20.71
N SER A 295 -19.48 -14.51 19.79
CA SER A 295 -19.59 -13.13 19.32
C SER A 295 -20.99 -12.58 19.57
N ALA A 296 -21.07 -11.30 19.96
CA ALA A 296 -22.32 -10.57 20.09
C ALA A 296 -22.20 -9.23 19.39
N VAL A 297 -23.12 -8.90 18.50
CA VAL A 297 -22.99 -7.78 17.54
C VAL A 297 -24.28 -6.97 17.49
N ASN A 298 -24.16 -5.65 17.33
CA ASN A 298 -25.19 -4.76 16.82
C ASN A 298 -24.58 -3.80 15.76
N GLU A 299 -25.34 -2.83 15.29
CA GLU A 299 -24.90 -1.88 14.26
C GLU A 299 -23.63 -1.07 14.62
N GLN A 300 -23.30 -0.94 15.90
CA GLN A 300 -22.24 -0.04 16.38
C GLN A 300 -21.10 -0.78 17.10
N ASN A 301 -21.31 -1.97 17.61
CA ASN A 301 -20.37 -2.66 18.48
C ASN A 301 -20.26 -4.14 18.15
N MET A 302 -19.05 -4.66 18.28
CA MET A 302 -18.77 -6.10 18.28
C MET A 302 -18.10 -6.50 19.59
N TYR A 303 -18.63 -7.54 20.22
CA TYR A 303 -18.08 -8.16 21.42
C TYR A 303 -17.65 -9.58 21.09
N LEU A 304 -16.51 -9.99 21.61
CA LEU A 304 -15.92 -11.29 21.29
C LEU A 304 -15.30 -11.93 22.54
N SER A 305 -15.50 -13.22 22.69
CA SER A 305 -14.82 -14.02 23.70
C SER A 305 -14.47 -15.41 23.20
N LYS A 306 -13.42 -16.01 23.75
CA LYS A 306 -13.10 -17.43 23.59
C LYS A 306 -13.48 -18.15 24.86
N VAL A 307 -14.20 -19.26 24.74
CA VAL A 307 -14.64 -20.06 25.86
C VAL A 307 -14.30 -21.55 25.63
N MET A 308 -13.82 -22.21 26.68
CA MET A 308 -13.65 -23.67 26.68
C MET A 308 -14.93 -24.30 27.25
N ILE A 309 -15.61 -25.10 26.48
CA ILE A 309 -16.72 -25.94 26.97
C ILE A 309 -16.17 -27.27 27.43
N VAL A 310 -16.50 -27.64 28.66
CA VAL A 310 -16.07 -28.89 29.29
C VAL A 310 -17.32 -29.67 29.73
N LYS A 311 -17.35 -30.98 29.44
CA LYS A 311 -18.41 -31.93 29.84
C LYS A 311 -17.86 -32.98 30.75
#